data_cae2acab124953307d4d9a55c5f7f8cf
#
_entry.id   cae2acab124953307d4d9a55c5f7f8cf
#
_cell.length_a   1.000
_cell.length_b   1.000
_cell.length_c   1.000
_cell.angle_alpha   90.00
_cell.angle_beta   90.00
_cell.angle_gamma   90.00
#
_symmetry.space_group_name_H-M   'P 1'
#
loop_
_entity.id
_entity.type
_entity.pdbx_description
1 polymer ?
#
loop_
_entity_poly.entity_id
_entity_poly.type
_entity_poly.pdbx_seq_one_letter_code
_entity_poly.pdbx_strand_id
1 'polypeptide(L)'
;ILGRYRDNELLILLPGYPESLIQQCGESLRHCIETTDPLEAPNGDSVALSVSIGIVAVRPQTTPITLADLLSITEQAHYQAKRGGGNQVSCSQF
;
A
#
# COMPACT_ATOMS: atom_id res chain seq x y z
N ILE A 1 12.33 4.24 0.42
CA ILE A 1 12.08 5.33 -0.53
C ILE A 1 10.58 5.55 -0.64
N LEU A 2 10.16 6.76 -0.45
CA LEU A 2 8.75 7.14 -0.51
C LEU A 2 8.58 8.21 -1.60
N GLY A 3 7.60 8.01 -2.47
CA GLY A 3 7.29 8.96 -3.52
C GLY A 3 5.81 9.03 -3.84
N ARG A 4 5.39 10.15 -4.38
CA ARG A 4 4.04 10.29 -4.91
C ARG A 4 3.98 9.59 -6.27
N TYR A 5 3.01 8.72 -6.45
CA TYR A 5 2.88 7.93 -7.68
C TYR A 5 1.82 8.51 -8.61
N ARG A 6 0.62 8.73 -8.07
CA ARG A 6 -0.50 9.36 -8.76
C ARG A 6 -1.19 10.32 -7.80
N ASP A 7 -2.28 10.93 -8.20
CA ASP A 7 -2.94 12.00 -7.44
C ASP A 7 -3.12 11.71 -5.96
N ASN A 8 -3.67 10.55 -5.63
CA ASN A 8 -3.93 10.14 -4.25
C ASN A 8 -3.23 8.82 -3.89
N GLU A 9 -2.19 8.47 -4.62
CA GLU A 9 -1.44 7.23 -4.43
C GLU A 9 0.02 7.52 -4.12
N LEU A 10 0.54 6.81 -3.13
CA LEU A 10 1.96 6.85 -2.77
C LEU A 10 2.59 5.50 -3.11
N LEU A 11 3.85 5.54 -3.46
CA LEU A 11 4.65 4.34 -3.71
C LEU A 11 5.79 4.30 -2.70
N ILE A 12 5.92 3.16 -2.03
CA ILE A 12 6.95 2.94 -1.04
C ILE A 12 7.80 1.76 -1.48
N LEU A 13 9.11 1.97 -1.54
CA LEU A 13 10.07 0.92 -1.87
C LEU A 13 10.92 0.64 -0.64
N LEU A 14 10.97 -0.62 -0.21
CA LEU A 14 11.67 -1.05 1.00
C LEU A 14 12.74 -2.09 0.64
N PRO A 15 13.91 -1.67 0.12
CA PRO A 15 14.98 -2.60 -0.22
C PRO A 15 15.50 -3.33 1.02
N GLY A 16 15.67 -4.64 0.91
CA GLY A 16 16.22 -5.44 2.00
C GLY A 16 15.29 -5.65 3.19
N TYR A 17 14.04 -5.20 3.10
CA TYR A 17 13.09 -5.41 4.18
C TYR A 17 12.67 -6.88 4.24
N PRO A 18 12.64 -7.52 5.42
CA PRO A 18 12.28 -8.93 5.53
C PRO A 18 10.86 -9.20 5.04
N GLU A 19 10.71 -10.17 4.15
CA GLU A 19 9.41 -10.56 3.60
C GLU A 19 8.42 -10.96 4.71
N SER A 20 8.90 -11.63 5.76
CA SER A 20 8.07 -12.08 6.87
C SER A 20 7.42 -10.93 7.65
N LEU A 21 7.96 -9.71 7.55
CA LEU A 21 7.46 -8.55 8.27
C LEU A 21 6.68 -7.56 7.39
N ILE A 22 6.70 -7.76 6.09
CA ILE A 22 6.14 -6.75 5.18
C ILE A 22 4.63 -6.60 5.33
N GLN A 23 3.91 -7.69 5.51
CA GLN A 23 2.47 -7.63 5.71
C GLN A 23 2.11 -6.97 7.03
N GLN A 24 2.86 -7.28 8.07
CA GLN A 24 2.68 -6.65 9.38
C GLN A 24 2.95 -5.15 9.31
N CYS A 25 3.95 -4.75 8.55
CA CYS A 25 4.26 -3.34 8.32
C CYS A 25 3.08 -2.62 7.64
N GLY A 26 2.51 -3.25 6.61
CA GLY A 26 1.34 -2.70 5.92
C GLY A 26 0.13 -2.57 6.84
N GLU A 27 -0.15 -3.59 7.64
CA GLU A 27 -1.25 -3.57 8.60
C GLU A 27 -1.05 -2.50 9.67
N SER A 28 0.18 -2.32 10.15
CA SER A 28 0.49 -1.28 11.13
C SER A 28 0.27 0.11 10.56
N LEU A 29 0.67 0.33 9.31
CA LEU A 29 0.45 1.60 8.63
C LEU A 29 -1.05 1.87 8.42
N ARG A 30 -1.78 0.87 7.94
CA ARG A 30 -3.22 0.98 7.75
C ARG A 30 -3.94 1.32 9.05
N HIS A 31 -3.61 0.61 10.12
CA HIS A 31 -4.19 0.83 11.45
C HIS A 31 -3.87 2.23 11.99
N CYS A 32 -2.63 2.67 11.80
CA CYS A 32 -2.20 3.99 12.23
C CYS A 32 -3.03 5.10 11.56
N ILE A 33 -3.30 4.94 10.27
CA ILE A 33 -4.11 5.92 9.53
C ILE A 33 -5.57 5.84 9.95
N GLU A 34 -6.11 4.63 10.10
CA GLU A 34 -7.49 4.43 10.51
C GLU A 34 -7.79 5.02 11.88
N THR A 35 -6.84 4.97 12.79
CA THR A 35 -6.99 5.48 14.15
C THR A 35 -6.61 6.95 14.30
N THR A 36 -6.20 7.61 13.21
CA THR A 36 -5.95 9.05 13.21
C THR A 36 -7.28 9.80 13.39
N ASP A 37 -7.23 10.91 14.13
CA ASP A 37 -8.41 11.75 14.32
C ASP A 37 -8.98 12.19 12.97
N PRO A 38 -10.31 12.20 12.82
CA PRO A 38 -10.93 12.64 11.57
C PRO A 38 -10.53 14.08 11.23
N LEU A 39 -10.41 14.35 9.95
CA LEU A 39 -10.20 15.71 9.46
C LEU A 39 -11.51 16.47 9.45
N GLU A 40 -11.44 17.76 9.78
CA GLU A 40 -12.60 18.64 9.68
C GLU A 40 -12.65 19.24 8.28
N ALA A 41 -13.77 19.03 7.59
CA ALA A 41 -14.00 19.64 6.29
C ALA A 41 -14.39 21.13 6.46
N PRO A 42 -14.23 21.95 5.38
CA PRO A 42 -14.58 23.38 5.47
C PRO A 42 -16.04 23.66 5.88
N ASN A 43 -16.93 22.70 5.63
CA ASN A 43 -18.35 22.83 6.02
C ASN A 43 -18.62 22.34 7.45
N GLY A 44 -17.60 21.96 8.21
CA GLY A 44 -17.72 21.46 9.56
C GLY A 44 -17.93 19.97 9.71
N ASP A 45 -18.06 19.23 8.60
CA ASP A 45 -18.20 17.77 8.65
C ASP A 45 -16.87 17.10 9.00
N SER A 46 -16.96 15.97 9.71
CA SER A 46 -15.79 15.13 9.99
C SER A 46 -15.54 14.16 8.85
N VAL A 47 -14.27 14.04 8.43
CA VAL A 47 -13.86 13.12 7.38
C VAL A 47 -12.93 12.09 8.00
N ALA A 48 -13.39 10.85 8.08
CA ALA A 48 -12.56 9.74 8.53
C ALA A 48 -11.55 9.35 7.44
N LEU A 49 -10.31 9.05 7.86
CA LEU A 49 -9.25 8.65 6.93
C LEU A 49 -9.10 7.13 6.94
N SER A 50 -8.86 6.58 5.78
CA SER A 50 -8.48 5.19 5.62
C SER A 50 -7.55 5.05 4.42
N VAL A 51 -6.85 3.93 4.33
CA VAL A 51 -5.95 3.66 3.22
C VAL A 51 -6.11 2.21 2.77
N SER A 52 -6.02 2.00 1.47
CA SER A 52 -5.94 0.67 0.89
C SER A 52 -4.51 0.44 0.42
N ILE A 53 -3.91 -0.67 0.79
CA ILE A 53 -2.50 -0.94 0.56
C ILE A 53 -2.35 -2.24 -0.23
N GLY A 54 -1.68 -2.16 -1.37
CA GLY A 54 -1.22 -3.31 -2.12
C GLY A 54 0.28 -3.49 -1.91
N ILE A 55 0.69 -4.70 -1.57
CA ILE A 55 2.09 -5.03 -1.29
C ILE A 55 2.52 -6.17 -2.21
N VAL A 56 3.71 -6.01 -2.78
CA VAL A 56 4.38 -7.11 -3.50
C VAL A 56 5.72 -7.37 -2.85
N ALA A 57 5.91 -8.58 -2.37
CA ALA A 57 7.21 -9.04 -1.89
C ALA A 57 7.96 -9.68 -3.05
N VAL A 58 9.17 -9.20 -3.30
CA VAL A 58 10.02 -9.69 -4.37
C VAL A 58 11.17 -10.48 -3.78
N ARG A 59 11.25 -11.76 -4.13
CA ARG A 59 12.37 -12.61 -3.75
C ARG A 59 13.48 -12.50 -4.78
N PRO A 60 14.73 -12.80 -4.40
CA PRO A 60 15.80 -12.88 -5.38
C PRO A 60 15.41 -13.79 -6.55
N GLN A 61 15.63 -13.32 -7.76
CA GLN A 61 15.26 -14.01 -8.99
C GLN A 61 16.50 -14.29 -9.81
N THR A 62 16.50 -15.42 -10.54
CA THR A 62 17.52 -15.70 -11.53
C THR A 62 17.27 -14.94 -12.82
N THR A 63 16.03 -14.56 -13.06
CA THR A 63 15.63 -13.77 -14.23
C THR A 63 15.39 -12.33 -13.79
N PRO A 64 15.92 -11.33 -14.50
CA PRO A 64 15.67 -9.94 -14.16
C PRO A 64 14.19 -9.60 -14.20
N ILE A 65 13.76 -8.79 -13.25
CA ILE A 65 12.40 -8.25 -13.17
C ILE A 65 12.45 -6.80 -13.64
N THR A 66 11.54 -6.43 -14.53
CA THR A 66 11.45 -5.02 -14.96
C THR A 66 10.64 -4.21 -13.94
N LEU A 67 10.93 -2.91 -13.87
CA LEU A 67 10.15 -2.01 -13.06
C LEU A 67 8.67 -2.01 -13.48
N ALA A 68 8.41 -2.09 -14.78
CA ALA A 68 7.05 -2.15 -15.30
C ALA A 68 6.29 -3.37 -14.76
N ASP A 69 6.94 -4.53 -14.68
CA ASP A 69 6.33 -5.74 -14.13
C ASP A 69 6.01 -5.58 -12.64
N LEU A 70 6.95 -5.02 -11.88
CA LEU A 70 6.74 -4.76 -10.46
C LEU A 70 5.58 -3.81 -10.22
N LEU A 71 5.53 -2.71 -10.95
CA LEU A 71 4.45 -1.74 -10.83
C LEU A 71 3.10 -2.35 -11.19
N SER A 72 3.05 -3.15 -12.24
CA SER A 72 1.81 -3.81 -12.67
C SER A 72 1.25 -4.73 -11.60
N ILE A 73 2.10 -5.55 -10.99
CA ILE A 73 1.68 -6.49 -9.94
C ILE A 73 1.28 -5.73 -8.68
N THR A 74 2.01 -4.67 -8.34
CA THR A 74 1.68 -3.84 -7.19
C THR A 74 0.34 -3.13 -7.37
N GLU A 75 0.07 -2.63 -8.58
CA GLU A 75 -1.22 -2.03 -8.90
C GLU A 75 -2.37 -3.02 -8.78
N GLN A 76 -2.16 -4.27 -9.21
CA GLN A 76 -3.16 -5.33 -9.06
C GLN A 76 -3.48 -5.61 -7.59
N ALA A 77 -2.45 -5.71 -6.75
CA ALA A 77 -2.64 -5.92 -5.31
C ALA A 77 -3.40 -4.74 -4.68
N HIS A 78 -3.04 -3.52 -5.06
CA HIS A 78 -3.73 -2.32 -4.59
C HIS A 78 -5.20 -2.29 -5.04
N TYR A 79 -5.47 -2.65 -6.29
CA TYR A 79 -6.82 -2.74 -6.81
C TYR A 79 -7.66 -3.75 -6.04
N GLN A 80 -7.08 -4.91 -5.69
CA GLN A 80 -7.78 -5.91 -4.88
C GLN A 80 -8.13 -5.40 -3.49
N ALA A 81 -7.25 -4.64 -2.86
CA ALA A 81 -7.52 -4.03 -1.56
C ALA A 81 -8.69 -3.04 -1.65
N LYS A 82 -8.74 -2.25 -2.70
CA LYS A 82 -9.84 -1.30 -2.94
C LYS A 82 -11.15 -2.04 -3.24
N ARG A 83 -11.09 -3.05 -4.11
CA ARG A 83 -12.27 -3.81 -4.52
C ARG A 83 -12.88 -4.59 -3.36
N GLY A 84 -12.07 -5.02 -2.39
CA GLY A 84 -12.53 -5.72 -1.20
C GLY A 84 -13.23 -4.82 -0.17
N GLY A 85 -13.45 -3.55 -0.49
CA GLY A 85 -14.11 -2.60 0.40
C GLY A 85 -13.22 -1.45 0.86
N GLY A 86 -11.94 -1.47 0.51
CA GLY A 86 -10.99 -0.47 1.00
C GLY A 86 -10.58 -0.71 2.45
N ASN A 87 -9.72 0.15 2.97
CA ASN A 87 -9.23 0.09 4.35
C ASN A 87 -8.68 -1.31 4.70
N GLN A 88 -7.86 -1.85 3.81
CA GLN A 88 -7.28 -3.19 3.99
C GLN A 88 -5.97 -3.32 3.22
N VAL A 89 -5.23 -4.36 3.55
CA VAL A 89 -3.96 -4.70 2.90
C VAL A 89 -4.15 -5.95 2.05
N SER A 90 -3.67 -5.91 0.82
CA SER A 90 -3.61 -7.06 -0.06
C SER A 90 -2.15 -7.33 -0.41
N CYS A 91 -1.70 -8.56 -0.24
CA CYS A 91 -0.32 -8.96 -0.48
C CYS A 91 -0.23 -9.94 -1.64
N SER A 92 0.82 -9.78 -2.44
CA SER A 92 1.18 -10.71 -3.51
C SER A 92 2.68 -10.98 -3.45
N GLN A 93 3.10 -12.06 -4.10
CA GLN A 93 4.52 -12.40 -4.23
C GLN A 93 4.89 -12.45 -5.70
N PHE A 94 6.15 -12.12 -5.96
CA PHE A 94 6.72 -12.22 -7.29
C PHE A 94 7.84 -13.25 -7.31
#